data_b0d5bbee24c68dae9eacf9cb0f1523ca
#
_entry.id   b0d5bbee24c68dae9eacf9cb0f1523ca
#
_cell.length_a   1.000
_cell.length_b   1.000
_cell.length_c   1.000
_cell.angle_alpha   90.00
_cell.angle_beta   90.00
_cell.angle_gamma   90.00
#
_symmetry.space_group_name_H-M   'P 1'
#
loop_
_entity.id
_entity.type
_entity.pdbx_description
1 polymer ?
#
loop_
_entity_poly.entity_id
_entity_poly.type
_entity_poly.pdbx_seq_one_letter_code
_entity_poly.pdbx_strand_id
1 'polypeptide(L)'
;MTKSAMITICGRPNVGKSTLTNALVGEKIAIVSNKPQTTRNRITAIVNRGDTQFVLMDTPGFHKPRTRLGDYMVQVVRESVADVDAVLLMVEPVAAIGPQEEALIERLRESGAPAILLINKIDTVDKTRLLDVIALYSAAYDFDAVIPISAKTGEGLDELFTELEKYAVEGPHLFPDDMITDQPERQICAELVREKLLTCLDKEIPHGTAVEVTKFSERDDGIIDLEVTIYCEKDSHKGIIIGKKGAMLKKIGELARMDIDEFMGTKVYLQTWVKVKENWRDSMAQLRNFGYGER
;
A
#
# COMPACT_ATOMS: atom_id res chain seq x y z
N MET A 1 16.92 -26.49 2.47
CA MET A 1 15.48 -26.68 2.83
C MET A 1 14.80 -25.33 2.65
N THR A 2 13.63 -25.32 2.06
CA THR A 2 12.86 -24.07 1.88
C THR A 2 12.45 -23.49 3.22
N LYS A 3 12.32 -22.17 3.25
CA LYS A 3 11.90 -21.41 4.42
C LYS A 3 10.86 -20.37 4.02
N SER A 4 10.07 -19.91 4.97
CA SER A 4 9.14 -18.79 4.76
C SER A 4 9.06 -17.89 5.97
N ALA A 5 8.76 -16.61 5.75
CA ALA A 5 8.49 -15.64 6.81
C ALA A 5 7.31 -14.77 6.42
N MET A 6 6.37 -14.59 7.34
CA MET A 6 5.25 -13.65 7.23
C MET A 6 5.58 -12.37 7.98
N ILE A 7 5.56 -11.24 7.28
CA ILE A 7 6.06 -9.97 7.80
C ILE A 7 5.04 -8.86 7.54
N THR A 8 4.68 -8.11 8.55
CA THR A 8 3.80 -6.96 8.41
C THR A 8 4.58 -5.65 8.35
N ILE A 9 4.22 -4.78 7.42
CA ILE A 9 4.76 -3.41 7.32
C ILE A 9 3.71 -2.46 7.86
N CYS A 10 3.99 -1.79 8.97
CA CYS A 10 3.13 -0.79 9.58
C CYS A 10 3.83 0.56 9.71
N GLY A 11 3.06 1.62 9.91
CA GLY A 11 3.57 2.99 10.05
C GLY A 11 2.50 4.00 9.69
N ARG A 12 2.75 5.28 9.99
CA ARG A 12 1.83 6.37 9.65
C ARG A 12 1.66 6.51 8.13
N PRO A 13 0.66 7.27 7.65
CA PRO A 13 0.55 7.58 6.22
C PRO A 13 1.82 8.27 5.68
N ASN A 14 2.16 8.01 4.44
CA ASN A 14 3.24 8.64 3.68
C ASN A 14 4.68 8.38 4.17
N VAL A 15 4.91 7.47 5.11
CA VAL A 15 6.27 7.05 5.52
C VAL A 15 7.00 6.26 4.44
N GLY A 16 6.28 5.74 3.41
CA GLY A 16 6.85 5.04 2.26
C GLY A 16 6.63 3.53 2.24
N LYS A 17 5.62 3.00 2.96
CA LYS A 17 5.33 1.55 3.02
C LYS A 17 5.14 0.93 1.63
N SER A 18 4.23 1.46 0.83
CA SER A 18 3.96 0.95 -0.52
C SER A 18 5.15 1.16 -1.48
N THR A 19 5.98 2.19 -1.25
CA THR A 19 7.24 2.36 -1.99
C THR A 19 8.22 1.25 -1.65
N LEU A 20 8.34 0.91 -0.37
CA LEU A 20 9.17 -0.21 0.08
C LEU A 20 8.65 -1.54 -0.51
N THR A 21 7.35 -1.78 -0.43
CA THR A 21 6.71 -2.99 -0.98
C THR A 21 7.06 -3.18 -2.46
N ASN A 22 6.87 -2.14 -3.27
CA ASN A 22 7.23 -2.18 -4.69
C ASN A 22 8.74 -2.38 -4.91
N ALA A 23 9.60 -1.73 -4.10
CA ALA A 23 11.04 -1.87 -4.22
C ALA A 23 11.53 -3.28 -3.86
N LEU A 24 10.90 -3.95 -2.88
CA LEU A 24 11.25 -5.31 -2.47
C LEU A 24 10.80 -6.36 -3.49
N VAL A 25 9.64 -6.15 -4.12
CA VAL A 25 9.11 -7.02 -5.19
C VAL A 25 9.83 -6.78 -6.52
N GLY A 26 10.24 -5.54 -6.78
CA GLY A 26 10.81 -5.13 -8.07
C GLY A 26 9.76 -4.72 -9.11
N GLU A 27 8.47 -4.76 -8.75
CA GLU A 27 7.35 -4.40 -9.62
C GLU A 27 6.33 -3.53 -8.90
N LYS A 28 5.51 -2.80 -9.67
CA LYS A 28 4.49 -1.89 -9.13
C LYS A 28 3.18 -2.64 -8.82
N ILE A 29 3.09 -3.27 -7.67
CA ILE A 29 1.87 -3.93 -7.16
C ILE A 29 1.04 -3.05 -6.22
N ALA A 30 1.65 -2.01 -5.67
CA ALA A 30 1.02 -1.06 -4.74
C ALA A 30 1.08 0.35 -5.31
N ILE A 31 0.01 1.11 -5.15
CA ILE A 31 -0.01 2.52 -5.59
C ILE A 31 0.72 3.42 -4.60
N VAL A 32 1.34 4.45 -5.12
CA VAL A 32 2.14 5.41 -4.35
C VAL A 32 1.60 6.83 -4.52
N SER A 33 1.36 7.53 -3.43
CA SER A 33 0.93 8.93 -3.44
C SER A 33 1.36 9.65 -2.16
N ASN A 34 1.54 10.95 -2.26
CA ASN A 34 1.79 11.81 -1.08
C ASN A 34 0.51 12.12 -0.29
N LYS A 35 -0.65 11.61 -0.70
CA LYS A 35 -1.93 11.84 -0.02
C LYS A 35 -2.22 10.75 0.99
N PRO A 36 -2.85 11.05 2.14
CA PRO A 36 -3.25 10.03 3.09
C PRO A 36 -4.29 9.08 2.49
N GLN A 37 -4.46 7.89 3.07
CA GLN A 37 -5.36 6.84 2.59
C GLN A 37 -5.04 6.35 1.16
N THR A 38 -3.76 6.34 0.78
CA THR A 38 -3.29 5.77 -0.48
C THR A 38 -3.56 4.27 -0.49
N THR A 39 -3.05 3.51 0.47
CA THR A 39 -3.37 2.11 0.68
C THR A 39 -4.63 2.00 1.55
N ARG A 40 -5.64 1.26 1.10
CA ARG A 40 -6.91 1.05 1.81
C ARG A 40 -7.11 -0.39 2.26
N ASN A 41 -6.61 -1.35 1.49
CA ASN A 41 -6.62 -2.77 1.78
C ASN A 41 -5.21 -3.23 2.17
N ARG A 42 -5.12 -4.38 2.81
CA ARG A 42 -3.85 -5.10 2.93
C ARG A 42 -3.39 -5.56 1.54
N ILE A 43 -2.13 -5.33 1.23
CA ILE A 43 -1.49 -5.78 0.00
C ILE A 43 -0.47 -6.85 0.39
N THR A 44 -0.62 -8.04 -0.14
CA THR A 44 0.34 -9.13 0.03
C THR A 44 1.37 -9.04 -1.09
N ALA A 45 2.63 -8.94 -0.72
CA ALA A 45 3.78 -8.96 -1.62
C ALA A 45 4.61 -10.21 -1.33
N ILE A 46 5.00 -10.95 -2.36
CA ILE A 46 5.73 -12.20 -2.24
C ILE A 46 7.09 -11.99 -2.88
N VAL A 47 8.15 -12.24 -2.12
CA VAL A 47 9.54 -12.07 -2.56
C VAL A 47 10.31 -13.35 -2.27
N ASN A 48 10.85 -13.98 -3.31
CA ASN A 48 11.70 -15.16 -3.18
C ASN A 48 13.17 -14.75 -3.26
N ARG A 49 13.96 -15.13 -2.24
CA ARG A 49 15.43 -14.97 -2.23
C ARG A 49 16.09 -16.28 -1.84
N GLY A 50 16.75 -16.93 -2.81
CA GLY A 50 17.32 -18.26 -2.60
C GLY A 50 16.24 -19.28 -2.22
N ASP A 51 16.41 -19.95 -1.09
CA ASP A 51 15.45 -20.94 -0.57
C ASP A 51 14.37 -20.31 0.34
N THR A 52 14.36 -18.98 0.52
CA THR A 52 13.46 -18.30 1.45
C THR A 52 12.41 -17.47 0.70
N GLN A 53 11.14 -17.67 1.08
CA GLN A 53 10.03 -16.87 0.63
C GLN A 53 9.59 -15.89 1.74
N PHE A 54 9.66 -14.59 1.44
CA PHE A 54 9.13 -13.53 2.31
C PHE A 54 7.75 -13.11 1.84
N VAL A 55 6.76 -13.22 2.73
CA VAL A 55 5.39 -12.76 2.50
C VAL A 55 5.20 -11.46 3.28
N LEU A 56 5.24 -10.35 2.56
CA LEU A 56 5.18 -9.01 3.12
C LEU A 56 3.76 -8.45 3.02
N MET A 57 3.21 -7.99 4.12
CA MET A 57 1.87 -7.40 4.18
C MET A 57 1.97 -5.88 4.33
N ASP A 58 1.79 -5.12 3.22
CA ASP A 58 1.63 -3.66 3.26
C ASP A 58 0.26 -3.32 3.81
N THR A 59 0.22 -2.52 4.87
CA THR A 59 -1.01 -2.14 5.54
C THR A 59 -1.39 -0.68 5.27
N PRO A 60 -2.69 -0.33 5.38
CA PRO A 60 -3.10 1.07 5.41
C PRO A 60 -2.30 1.87 6.42
N GLY A 61 -2.04 3.14 6.11
CA GLY A 61 -1.39 4.05 7.06
C GLY A 61 -2.27 4.23 8.31
N PHE A 62 -1.68 4.04 9.49
CA PHE A 62 -2.40 4.19 10.75
C PHE A 62 -2.84 5.65 10.97
N HIS A 63 -4.16 5.87 11.12
CA HIS A 63 -4.75 7.20 11.30
C HIS A 63 -6.01 7.13 12.17
N LYS A 64 -6.43 8.27 12.72
CA LYS A 64 -7.70 8.35 13.46
C LYS A 64 -8.88 8.26 12.47
N PRO A 65 -9.76 7.26 12.58
CA PRO A 65 -10.87 7.08 11.66
C PRO A 65 -11.92 8.18 11.80
N ARG A 66 -12.58 8.53 10.68
CA ARG A 66 -13.67 9.50 10.62
C ARG A 66 -14.88 8.99 9.84
N THR A 67 -14.75 7.84 9.20
CA THR A 67 -15.78 7.18 8.37
C THR A 67 -15.67 5.68 8.59
N ARG A 68 -16.69 4.91 8.23
CA ARG A 68 -16.65 3.44 8.28
C ARG A 68 -15.53 2.85 7.43
N LEU A 69 -15.18 3.48 6.31
CA LEU A 69 -13.99 3.12 5.55
C LEU A 69 -12.72 3.29 6.41
N GLY A 70 -12.65 4.38 7.18
CA GLY A 70 -11.54 4.61 8.11
C GLY A 70 -11.47 3.56 9.22
N ASP A 71 -12.61 3.17 9.79
CA ASP A 71 -12.70 2.11 10.80
C ASP A 71 -12.20 0.77 10.23
N TYR A 72 -12.63 0.43 9.02
CA TYR A 72 -12.14 -0.74 8.29
C TYR A 72 -10.62 -0.73 8.12
N MET A 73 -10.03 0.39 7.66
CA MET A 73 -8.58 0.51 7.50
C MET A 73 -7.82 0.30 8.81
N VAL A 74 -8.33 0.81 9.94
CA VAL A 74 -7.74 0.60 11.27
C VAL A 74 -7.85 -0.88 11.69
N GLN A 75 -8.97 -1.53 11.39
CA GLN A 75 -9.15 -2.96 11.64
C GLN A 75 -8.14 -3.80 10.85
N VAL A 76 -7.94 -3.52 9.56
CA VAL A 76 -6.94 -4.19 8.72
C VAL A 76 -5.54 -4.10 9.33
N VAL A 77 -5.14 -2.92 9.84
CA VAL A 77 -3.83 -2.78 10.52
C VAL A 77 -3.77 -3.62 11.80
N ARG A 78 -4.86 -3.68 12.57
CA ARG A 78 -4.90 -4.48 13.81
C ARG A 78 -4.73 -5.97 13.55
N GLU A 79 -5.45 -6.49 12.57
CA GLU A 79 -5.43 -7.90 12.20
C GLU A 79 -4.11 -8.32 11.59
N SER A 80 -3.47 -7.40 10.85
CA SER A 80 -2.19 -7.68 10.18
C SER A 80 -0.99 -7.78 11.12
N VAL A 81 -1.08 -7.34 12.37
CA VAL A 81 0.01 -7.47 13.38
C VAL A 81 -0.11 -8.76 14.17
N ALA A 82 -1.24 -9.46 14.09
CA ALA A 82 -1.44 -10.75 14.74
C ALA A 82 -0.88 -11.88 13.86
N ASP A 83 -0.30 -12.88 14.50
CA ASP A 83 0.16 -14.13 13.86
C ASP A 83 1.16 -13.93 12.71
N VAL A 84 2.17 -13.06 12.91
CA VAL A 84 3.28 -12.84 11.98
C VAL A 84 4.62 -13.11 12.63
N ASP A 85 5.61 -13.46 11.82
CA ASP A 85 6.96 -13.79 12.30
C ASP A 85 7.74 -12.52 12.69
N ALA A 86 7.48 -11.38 12.03
CA ALA A 86 8.05 -10.09 12.40
C ALA A 86 7.18 -8.92 11.95
N VAL A 87 7.31 -7.78 12.62
CA VAL A 87 6.67 -6.51 12.28
C VAL A 87 7.74 -5.46 11.93
N LEU A 88 7.59 -4.83 10.78
CA LEU A 88 8.38 -3.69 10.37
C LEU A 88 7.64 -2.40 10.74
N LEU A 89 8.10 -1.70 11.77
CA LEU A 89 7.62 -0.35 12.08
C LEU A 89 8.41 0.67 11.25
N MET A 90 7.75 1.25 10.26
CA MET A 90 8.39 2.22 9.36
C MET A 90 8.11 3.65 9.82
N VAL A 91 9.19 4.45 9.96
CA VAL A 91 9.15 5.85 10.38
C VAL A 91 9.95 6.74 9.42
N GLU A 92 9.73 8.05 9.47
CA GLU A 92 10.57 9.02 8.78
C GLU A 92 11.78 9.43 9.64
N PRO A 93 12.86 9.97 9.04
CA PRO A 93 14.09 10.35 9.75
C PRO A 93 13.89 11.68 10.51
N VAL A 94 12.90 11.72 11.39
CA VAL A 94 12.55 12.87 12.23
C VAL A 94 12.60 12.43 13.69
N ALA A 95 13.40 13.14 14.51
CA ALA A 95 13.54 12.84 15.93
C ALA A 95 12.30 13.30 16.72
N ALA A 96 11.15 12.69 16.45
CA ALA A 96 9.91 12.92 17.16
C ALA A 96 9.03 11.66 17.07
N ILE A 97 8.42 11.27 18.18
CA ILE A 97 7.39 10.22 18.22
C ILE A 97 6.06 10.92 18.37
N GLY A 98 5.20 10.80 17.37
CA GLY A 98 3.86 11.36 17.39
C GLY A 98 2.82 10.38 17.93
N PRO A 99 1.58 10.83 18.16
CA PRO A 99 0.51 9.97 18.71
C PRO A 99 0.20 8.72 17.87
N GLN A 100 0.52 8.74 16.58
CA GLN A 100 0.32 7.59 15.70
C GLN A 100 1.41 6.54 15.90
N GLU A 101 2.67 6.97 16.01
CA GLU A 101 3.79 6.12 16.33
C GLU A 101 3.68 5.54 17.75
N GLU A 102 3.28 6.36 18.74
CA GLU A 102 3.02 5.89 20.11
C GLU A 102 1.98 4.76 20.12
N ALA A 103 0.86 4.96 19.42
CA ALA A 103 -0.19 3.94 19.33
C ALA A 103 0.25 2.66 18.63
N LEU A 104 1.16 2.75 17.64
CA LEU A 104 1.74 1.57 16.99
C LEU A 104 2.74 0.85 17.91
N ILE A 105 3.59 1.59 18.62
CA ILE A 105 4.54 1.03 19.61
C ILE A 105 3.77 0.31 20.73
N GLU A 106 2.67 0.87 21.21
CA GLU A 106 1.85 0.21 22.24
C GLU A 106 1.28 -1.12 21.74
N ARG A 107 0.86 -1.18 20.48
CA ARG A 107 0.40 -2.44 19.85
C ARG A 107 1.51 -3.48 19.72
N LEU A 108 2.74 -3.05 19.41
CA LEU A 108 3.87 -3.96 19.40
C LEU A 108 4.10 -4.57 20.79
N ARG A 109 3.94 -3.78 21.86
CA ARG A 109 3.99 -4.28 23.23
C ARG A 109 2.89 -5.30 23.53
N GLU A 110 1.66 -5.00 23.08
CA GLU A 110 0.50 -5.88 23.30
C GLU A 110 0.63 -7.20 22.52
N SER A 111 1.14 -7.16 21.27
CA SER A 111 1.28 -8.36 20.45
C SER A 111 2.45 -9.24 20.87
N GLY A 112 3.52 -8.65 21.41
CA GLY A 112 4.77 -9.36 21.70
C GLY A 112 5.51 -9.91 20.47
N ALA A 113 5.08 -9.50 19.27
CA ALA A 113 5.74 -9.92 18.02
C ALA A 113 7.12 -9.30 17.90
N PRO A 114 8.11 -10.01 17.33
CA PRO A 114 9.41 -9.44 16.98
C PRO A 114 9.25 -8.18 16.14
N ALA A 115 9.98 -7.12 16.46
CA ALA A 115 9.79 -5.84 15.80
C ALA A 115 11.11 -5.22 15.34
N ILE A 116 11.14 -4.80 14.09
CA ILE A 116 12.25 -4.10 13.46
C ILE A 116 11.83 -2.66 13.18
N LEU A 117 12.63 -1.69 13.58
CA LEU A 117 12.43 -0.30 13.22
C LEU A 117 13.09 0.01 11.87
N LEU A 118 12.31 0.47 10.88
CA LEU A 118 12.82 0.99 9.62
C LEU A 118 12.76 2.51 9.61
N ILE A 119 13.91 3.17 9.56
CA ILE A 119 14.00 4.62 9.38
C ILE A 119 14.15 4.87 7.89
N ASN A 120 13.04 5.22 7.22
CA ASN A 120 13.00 5.42 5.76
C ASN A 120 13.29 6.87 5.37
N LYS A 121 13.56 7.07 4.07
CA LYS A 121 13.87 8.38 3.44
C LYS A 121 15.19 8.97 3.91
N ILE A 122 16.17 8.14 4.20
CA ILE A 122 17.52 8.62 4.61
C ILE A 122 18.21 9.44 3.52
N ASP A 123 17.77 9.30 2.27
CA ASP A 123 18.20 10.12 1.12
C ASP A 123 17.82 11.60 1.25
N THR A 124 16.95 11.95 2.19
CA THR A 124 16.46 13.32 2.40
C THR A 124 17.11 14.07 3.54
N VAL A 125 17.98 13.43 4.31
CA VAL A 125 18.59 14.01 5.52
C VAL A 125 20.07 13.68 5.63
N ASP A 126 20.80 14.47 6.40
CA ASP A 126 22.19 14.16 6.77
C ASP A 126 22.26 12.98 7.74
N LYS A 127 23.24 12.09 7.55
CA LYS A 127 23.39 10.88 8.36
C LYS A 127 23.54 11.15 9.87
N THR A 128 24.05 12.32 10.26
CA THR A 128 24.18 12.72 11.67
C THR A 128 22.83 12.82 12.39
N ARG A 129 21.77 13.21 11.67
CA ARG A 129 20.41 13.29 12.24
C ARG A 129 19.80 11.92 12.55
N LEU A 130 20.29 10.86 11.92
CA LEU A 130 19.76 9.50 12.16
C LEU A 130 20.08 9.02 13.58
N LEU A 131 21.20 9.46 14.19
CA LEU A 131 21.57 9.08 15.54
C LEU A 131 20.54 9.53 16.57
N ASP A 132 20.00 10.74 16.44
CA ASP A 132 18.97 11.26 17.34
C ASP A 132 17.66 10.48 17.18
N VAL A 133 17.31 10.10 15.95
CA VAL A 133 16.10 9.28 15.67
C VAL A 133 16.26 7.88 16.27
N ILE A 134 17.40 7.24 16.04
CA ILE A 134 17.72 5.91 16.60
C ILE A 134 17.63 5.94 18.12
N ALA A 135 18.30 6.91 18.76
CA ALA A 135 18.32 7.03 20.23
C ALA A 135 16.89 7.21 20.79
N LEU A 136 16.09 8.06 20.16
CA LEU A 136 14.73 8.36 20.59
C LEU A 136 13.82 7.10 20.52
N TYR A 137 13.84 6.38 19.39
CA TYR A 137 13.00 5.21 19.20
C TYR A 137 13.47 4.01 20.02
N SER A 138 14.80 3.81 20.16
CA SER A 138 15.35 2.75 21.02
C SER A 138 15.06 2.98 22.50
N ALA A 139 14.91 4.23 22.93
CA ALA A 139 14.46 4.53 24.29
C ALA A 139 12.95 4.27 24.50
N ALA A 140 12.16 4.33 23.43
CA ALA A 140 10.70 4.12 23.49
C ALA A 140 10.31 2.63 23.43
N TYR A 141 11.07 1.80 22.70
CA TYR A 141 10.78 0.37 22.52
C TYR A 141 12.07 -0.40 22.23
N ASP A 142 12.16 -1.64 22.71
CA ASP A 142 13.29 -2.56 22.48
C ASP A 142 13.08 -3.29 21.15
N PHE A 143 13.53 -2.66 20.06
CA PHE A 143 13.48 -3.24 18.73
C PHE A 143 14.60 -4.27 18.53
N ASP A 144 14.30 -5.41 17.89
CA ASP A 144 15.30 -6.42 17.58
C ASP A 144 16.42 -5.88 16.66
N ALA A 145 16.05 -4.97 15.77
CA ALA A 145 16.98 -4.24 14.92
C ALA A 145 16.46 -2.85 14.55
N VAL A 146 17.39 -1.93 14.24
CA VAL A 146 17.09 -0.60 13.70
C VAL A 146 17.85 -0.44 12.39
N ILE A 147 17.11 -0.34 11.27
CA ILE A 147 17.70 -0.32 9.93
C ILE A 147 17.32 0.98 9.23
N PRO A 148 18.27 1.90 8.99
CA PRO A 148 18.08 3.04 8.12
C PRO A 148 17.99 2.60 6.66
N ILE A 149 16.94 3.04 5.94
CA ILE A 149 16.72 2.68 4.54
C ILE A 149 16.31 3.88 3.69
N SER A 150 16.49 3.76 2.38
CA SER A 150 15.76 4.54 1.39
C SER A 150 15.03 3.60 0.45
N ALA A 151 13.73 3.44 0.65
CA ALA A 151 12.88 2.65 -0.25
C ALA A 151 12.88 3.18 -1.69
N LYS A 152 13.24 4.46 -1.89
CA LYS A 152 13.31 5.10 -3.20
C LYS A 152 14.59 4.76 -3.95
N THR A 153 15.74 4.69 -3.26
CA THR A 153 17.05 4.46 -3.88
C THR A 153 17.51 3.02 -3.76
N GLY A 154 16.87 2.21 -2.90
CA GLY A 154 17.26 0.84 -2.60
C GLY A 154 18.33 0.73 -1.49
N GLU A 155 18.81 1.85 -0.92
CA GLU A 155 19.82 1.82 0.17
C GLU A 155 19.24 1.13 1.40
N GLY A 156 19.98 0.17 1.98
CA GLY A 156 19.61 -0.58 3.18
C GLY A 156 18.66 -1.77 2.96
N LEU A 157 18.26 -2.08 1.71
CA LEU A 157 17.33 -3.19 1.46
C LEU A 157 17.98 -4.57 1.57
N ASP A 158 19.26 -4.72 1.26
CA ASP A 158 19.99 -5.98 1.44
C ASP A 158 20.21 -6.28 2.92
N GLU A 159 20.50 -5.26 3.73
CA GLU A 159 20.58 -5.34 5.18
C GLU A 159 19.23 -5.75 5.77
N LEU A 160 18.14 -5.17 5.28
CA LEU A 160 16.80 -5.55 5.68
C LEU A 160 16.53 -7.05 5.41
N PHE A 161 16.82 -7.55 4.21
CA PHE A 161 16.62 -8.96 3.91
C PHE A 161 17.51 -9.87 4.78
N THR A 162 18.75 -9.46 5.05
CA THR A 162 19.66 -10.21 5.94
C THR A 162 19.07 -10.31 7.35
N GLU A 163 18.43 -9.26 7.84
CA GLU A 163 17.75 -9.27 9.14
C GLU A 163 16.51 -10.16 9.10
N LEU A 164 15.68 -10.03 8.05
CA LEU A 164 14.43 -10.80 7.89
C LEU A 164 14.69 -12.31 7.80
N GLU A 165 15.82 -12.75 7.27
CA GLU A 165 16.18 -14.18 7.18
C GLU A 165 16.22 -14.86 8.56
N LYS A 166 16.46 -14.11 9.64
CA LYS A 166 16.49 -14.65 11.01
C LYS A 166 15.12 -15.12 11.50
N TYR A 167 14.05 -14.60 10.91
CA TYR A 167 12.65 -14.92 11.25
C TYR A 167 12.04 -15.98 10.35
N ALA A 168 12.78 -16.40 9.32
CA ALA A 168 12.31 -17.41 8.39
C ALA A 168 12.33 -18.80 9.02
N VAL A 169 11.19 -19.48 8.97
CA VAL A 169 10.99 -20.82 9.54
C VAL A 169 11.06 -21.86 8.46
N GLU A 170 11.71 -22.99 8.74
CA GLU A 170 11.77 -24.13 7.81
C GLU A 170 10.36 -24.67 7.53
N GLY A 171 10.03 -24.77 6.26
CA GLY A 171 8.73 -25.20 5.79
C GLY A 171 8.56 -25.02 4.27
N PRO A 172 7.43 -25.44 3.70
CA PRO A 172 7.12 -25.19 2.30
C PRO A 172 6.90 -23.68 2.07
N HIS A 173 7.13 -23.22 0.83
CA HIS A 173 6.69 -21.89 0.44
C HIS A 173 5.17 -21.80 0.55
N LEU A 174 4.68 -20.63 1.01
CA LEU A 174 3.26 -20.37 1.26
C LEU A 174 2.49 -20.06 -0.04
N PHE A 175 3.20 -19.57 -1.05
CA PHE A 175 2.68 -19.21 -2.37
C PHE A 175 3.55 -19.84 -3.48
N PRO A 176 3.00 -20.00 -4.70
CA PRO A 176 3.79 -20.38 -5.87
C PRO A 176 4.99 -19.46 -6.08
N ASP A 177 6.11 -20.01 -6.54
CA ASP A 177 7.38 -19.29 -6.65
C ASP A 177 7.37 -18.17 -7.72
N ASP A 178 6.46 -18.25 -8.69
CA ASP A 178 6.25 -17.26 -9.75
C ASP A 178 5.23 -16.17 -9.36
N MET A 179 4.61 -16.30 -8.18
CA MET A 179 3.64 -15.32 -7.70
C MET A 179 4.33 -14.18 -6.95
N ILE A 180 4.02 -12.93 -7.32
CA ILE A 180 4.53 -11.72 -6.67
C ILE A 180 3.50 -11.04 -5.75
N THR A 181 2.21 -11.36 -5.92
CA THR A 181 1.11 -10.84 -5.09
C THR A 181 -0.11 -11.75 -5.23
N ASP A 182 -0.97 -11.78 -4.22
CA ASP A 182 -2.26 -12.48 -4.24
C ASP A 182 -3.40 -11.62 -4.81
N GLN A 183 -3.11 -10.37 -5.19
CA GLN A 183 -4.13 -9.47 -5.71
C GLN A 183 -4.49 -9.85 -7.15
N PRO A 184 -5.81 -9.91 -7.49
CA PRO A 184 -6.22 -10.05 -8.87
C PRO A 184 -5.75 -8.84 -9.72
N GLU A 185 -5.30 -9.07 -10.93
CA GLU A 185 -4.87 -8.03 -11.89
C GLU A 185 -5.90 -6.92 -12.05
N ARG A 186 -7.19 -7.29 -12.13
CA ARG A 186 -8.28 -6.32 -12.19
C ARG A 186 -8.31 -5.34 -11.00
N GLN A 187 -7.90 -5.78 -9.81
CA GLN A 187 -7.85 -4.93 -8.63
C GLN A 187 -6.65 -3.98 -8.70
N ILE A 188 -5.50 -4.46 -9.16
CA ILE A 188 -4.32 -3.62 -9.39
C ILE A 188 -4.62 -2.55 -10.44
N CYS A 189 -5.30 -2.91 -11.55
CA CYS A 189 -5.74 -1.95 -12.56
C CYS A 189 -6.67 -0.87 -11.98
N ALA A 190 -7.62 -1.24 -11.12
CA ALA A 190 -8.49 -0.28 -10.44
C ALA A 190 -7.69 0.68 -9.54
N GLU A 191 -6.72 0.15 -8.80
CA GLU A 191 -5.85 0.94 -7.93
C GLU A 191 -4.94 1.88 -8.74
N LEU A 192 -4.39 1.47 -9.88
CA LEU A 192 -3.62 2.33 -10.78
C LEU A 192 -4.45 3.52 -11.29
N VAL A 193 -5.73 3.32 -11.63
CA VAL A 193 -6.65 4.43 -11.92
C VAL A 193 -6.85 5.31 -10.68
N ARG A 194 -7.03 4.73 -9.50
CA ARG A 194 -7.21 5.48 -8.24
C ARG A 194 -5.96 6.30 -7.88
N GLU A 195 -4.76 5.82 -8.17
CA GLU A 195 -3.53 6.59 -8.02
C GLU A 195 -3.57 7.90 -8.83
N LYS A 196 -4.07 7.84 -10.07
CA LYS A 196 -4.16 9.04 -10.92
C LYS A 196 -5.23 10.02 -10.41
N LEU A 197 -6.31 9.51 -9.82
CA LEU A 197 -7.26 10.37 -9.11
C LEU A 197 -6.59 11.07 -7.92
N LEU A 198 -5.78 10.35 -7.13
CA LEU A 198 -5.02 10.94 -6.03
C LEU A 198 -4.01 11.98 -6.52
N THR A 199 -3.37 11.76 -7.66
CA THR A 199 -2.34 12.65 -8.20
C THR A 199 -2.94 13.89 -8.88
N CYS A 200 -4.03 13.73 -9.63
CA CYS A 200 -4.59 14.79 -10.48
C CYS A 200 -5.65 15.66 -9.78
N LEU A 201 -6.24 15.19 -8.68
CA LEU A 201 -7.30 15.89 -7.96
C LEU A 201 -6.80 16.36 -6.59
N ASP A 202 -7.43 17.40 -6.05
CA ASP A 202 -7.02 18.01 -4.79
C ASP A 202 -8.11 17.96 -3.72
N LYS A 203 -7.75 18.36 -2.50
CA LYS A 203 -8.61 18.44 -1.31
C LYS A 203 -9.22 17.07 -0.98
N GLU A 204 -10.49 17.05 -0.60
CA GLU A 204 -11.23 15.84 -0.20
C GLU A 204 -11.74 15.01 -1.38
N ILE A 205 -11.68 15.50 -2.63
CA ILE A 205 -12.29 14.84 -3.78
C ILE A 205 -11.68 13.44 -4.01
N PRO A 206 -10.35 13.26 -4.09
CA PRO A 206 -9.77 11.94 -4.33
C PRO A 206 -10.02 10.96 -3.17
N HIS A 207 -10.14 11.46 -1.94
CA HIS A 207 -10.43 10.61 -0.77
C HIS A 207 -11.85 10.06 -0.79
N GLY A 208 -12.80 10.78 -1.42
CA GLY A 208 -14.19 10.38 -1.62
C GLY A 208 -14.43 9.55 -2.90
N THR A 209 -13.38 9.03 -3.54
CA THR A 209 -13.53 8.21 -4.74
C THR A 209 -13.32 6.72 -4.45
N ALA A 210 -14.08 5.87 -5.16
CA ALA A 210 -13.83 4.44 -5.32
C ALA A 210 -13.73 4.11 -6.81
N VAL A 211 -13.02 3.05 -7.15
CA VAL A 211 -12.79 2.62 -8.53
C VAL A 211 -13.15 1.14 -8.64
N GLU A 212 -13.96 0.80 -9.62
CA GLU A 212 -14.40 -0.56 -9.89
C GLU A 212 -14.14 -0.91 -11.35
N VAL A 213 -13.51 -2.05 -11.59
CA VAL A 213 -13.40 -2.63 -12.94
C VAL A 213 -14.69 -3.36 -13.25
N THR A 214 -15.45 -2.83 -14.21
CA THR A 214 -16.76 -3.36 -14.62
C THR A 214 -16.65 -4.34 -15.79
N LYS A 215 -15.60 -4.23 -16.60
CA LYS A 215 -15.26 -5.20 -17.66
C LYS A 215 -13.75 -5.42 -17.69
N PHE A 216 -13.35 -6.67 -17.84
CA PHE A 216 -11.96 -7.09 -18.05
C PHE A 216 -12.01 -8.29 -18.99
N SER A 217 -11.59 -8.12 -20.24
CA SER A 217 -11.60 -9.18 -21.24
C SER A 217 -10.45 -9.01 -22.23
N GLU A 218 -9.76 -10.08 -22.50
CA GLU A 218 -8.73 -10.15 -23.52
C GLU A 218 -9.37 -10.42 -24.90
N ARG A 219 -8.90 -9.72 -25.91
CA ARG A 219 -9.26 -9.92 -27.30
C ARG A 219 -8.35 -10.95 -27.97
N ASP A 220 -8.77 -11.48 -29.11
CA ASP A 220 -7.98 -12.41 -29.92
C ASP A 220 -6.63 -11.83 -30.37
N ASP A 221 -6.50 -10.52 -30.46
CA ASP A 221 -5.27 -9.79 -30.82
C ASP A 221 -4.38 -9.49 -29.60
N GLY A 222 -4.70 -9.99 -28.41
CA GLY A 222 -3.95 -9.79 -27.17
C GLY A 222 -4.17 -8.43 -26.51
N ILE A 223 -5.03 -7.57 -27.05
CA ILE A 223 -5.42 -6.30 -26.42
C ILE A 223 -6.44 -6.56 -25.32
N ILE A 224 -6.28 -5.92 -24.17
CA ILE A 224 -7.22 -6.03 -23.05
C ILE A 224 -8.24 -4.90 -23.11
N ASP A 225 -9.55 -5.27 -23.16
CA ASP A 225 -10.66 -4.35 -22.94
C ASP A 225 -10.88 -4.16 -21.44
N LEU A 226 -10.67 -2.95 -20.97
CA LEU A 226 -10.83 -2.57 -19.57
C LEU A 226 -11.83 -1.42 -19.43
N GLU A 227 -12.98 -1.71 -18.81
CA GLU A 227 -13.95 -0.67 -18.43
C GLU A 227 -13.90 -0.43 -16.93
N VAL A 228 -13.80 0.85 -16.57
CA VAL A 228 -13.65 1.27 -15.17
C VAL A 228 -14.70 2.31 -14.82
N THR A 229 -15.41 2.09 -13.73
CA THR A 229 -16.32 3.08 -13.15
C THR A 229 -15.66 3.73 -11.92
N ILE A 230 -15.53 5.05 -11.98
CA ILE A 230 -15.08 5.91 -10.88
C ILE A 230 -16.33 6.40 -10.15
N TYR A 231 -16.44 6.07 -8.86
CA TYR A 231 -17.52 6.56 -8.01
C TYR A 231 -17.05 7.76 -7.19
N CYS A 232 -17.92 8.74 -7.00
CA CYS A 232 -17.69 9.89 -6.13
C CYS A 232 -18.95 10.19 -5.33
N GLU A 233 -18.83 10.98 -4.25
CA GLU A 233 -19.96 11.18 -3.32
C GLU A 233 -20.95 12.25 -3.75
N LYS A 234 -20.56 13.22 -4.62
CA LYS A 234 -21.40 14.38 -4.98
C LYS A 234 -21.30 14.71 -6.46
N ASP A 235 -22.37 15.29 -7.04
CA ASP A 235 -22.36 15.77 -8.43
C ASP A 235 -21.29 16.85 -8.68
N SER A 236 -21.05 17.72 -7.70
CA SER A 236 -19.94 18.69 -7.79
C SER A 236 -18.58 18.02 -7.94
N HIS A 237 -18.34 16.89 -7.24
CA HIS A 237 -17.11 16.10 -7.38
C HIS A 237 -17.04 15.47 -8.76
N LYS A 238 -18.17 14.90 -9.28
CA LYS A 238 -18.27 14.34 -10.63
C LYS A 238 -17.87 15.37 -11.67
N GLY A 239 -18.36 16.60 -11.57
CA GLY A 239 -18.02 17.70 -12.47
C GLY A 239 -16.52 18.00 -12.49
N ILE A 240 -15.85 17.98 -11.32
CA ILE A 240 -14.41 18.23 -11.20
C ILE A 240 -13.60 17.05 -11.77
N ILE A 241 -14.00 15.79 -11.50
CA ILE A 241 -13.34 14.59 -12.02
C ILE A 241 -13.42 14.55 -13.55
N ILE A 242 -14.56 14.93 -14.14
CA ILE A 242 -14.73 15.00 -15.60
C ILE A 242 -13.91 16.18 -16.15
N GLY A 243 -13.99 17.34 -15.49
CA GLY A 243 -13.34 18.57 -15.93
C GLY A 243 -13.99 19.20 -17.17
N LYS A 244 -13.49 20.38 -17.56
CA LYS A 244 -14.02 21.13 -18.71
C LYS A 244 -13.90 20.29 -20.00
N LYS A 245 -15.02 20.01 -20.64
CA LYS A 245 -15.11 19.16 -21.86
C LYS A 245 -14.43 17.79 -21.71
N GLY A 246 -14.40 17.21 -20.50
CA GLY A 246 -13.82 15.91 -20.26
C GLY A 246 -12.29 15.89 -20.11
N ALA A 247 -11.61 17.04 -20.07
CA ALA A 247 -10.16 17.12 -20.12
C ALA A 247 -9.47 16.46 -18.92
N MET A 248 -10.05 16.57 -17.70
CA MET A 248 -9.45 15.96 -16.50
C MET A 248 -9.59 14.44 -16.54
N LEU A 249 -10.77 13.93 -16.88
CA LEU A 249 -11.00 12.48 -16.99
C LEU A 249 -10.13 11.86 -18.08
N LYS A 250 -9.96 12.55 -19.23
CA LYS A 250 -9.06 12.13 -20.29
C LYS A 250 -7.62 12.03 -19.79
N LYS A 251 -7.11 13.07 -19.09
CA LYS A 251 -5.76 13.06 -18.52
C LYS A 251 -5.56 11.90 -17.52
N ILE A 252 -6.54 11.67 -16.63
CA ILE A 252 -6.51 10.56 -15.67
C ILE A 252 -6.44 9.22 -16.41
N GLY A 253 -7.29 9.03 -17.43
CA GLY A 253 -7.32 7.82 -18.23
C GLY A 253 -6.02 7.57 -19.02
N GLU A 254 -5.42 8.61 -19.62
CA GLU A 254 -4.15 8.49 -20.34
C GLU A 254 -3.00 8.07 -19.41
N LEU A 255 -2.88 8.73 -18.25
CA LEU A 255 -1.85 8.40 -17.26
C LEU A 255 -2.07 7.00 -16.65
N ALA A 256 -3.31 6.63 -16.36
CA ALA A 256 -3.63 5.30 -15.83
C ALA A 256 -3.31 4.21 -16.85
N ARG A 257 -3.68 4.43 -18.12
CA ARG A 257 -3.41 3.46 -19.20
C ARG A 257 -1.93 3.18 -19.35
N MET A 258 -1.06 4.20 -19.27
CA MET A 258 0.40 4.01 -19.37
C MET A 258 0.90 3.03 -18.29
N ASP A 259 0.51 3.22 -17.05
CA ASP A 259 0.91 2.33 -15.94
C ASP A 259 0.27 0.93 -16.08
N ILE A 260 -0.97 0.85 -16.58
CA ILE A 260 -1.65 -0.43 -16.78
C ILE A 260 -1.02 -1.20 -17.95
N ASP A 261 -0.69 -0.53 -19.06
CA ASP A 261 0.02 -1.15 -20.20
C ASP A 261 1.36 -1.74 -19.74
N GLU A 262 2.11 -1.02 -18.88
CA GLU A 262 3.37 -1.48 -18.30
C GLU A 262 3.16 -2.69 -17.37
N PHE A 263 2.18 -2.61 -16.47
CA PHE A 263 1.87 -3.69 -15.53
C PHE A 263 1.37 -4.97 -16.24
N MET A 264 0.50 -4.82 -17.25
CA MET A 264 -0.05 -5.96 -17.99
C MET A 264 0.91 -6.55 -19.05
N GLY A 265 2.00 -5.83 -19.36
CA GLY A 265 2.91 -6.22 -20.44
C GLY A 265 2.29 -6.20 -21.84
N THR A 266 1.08 -5.65 -21.99
CA THR A 266 0.34 -5.56 -23.26
C THR A 266 -0.47 -4.27 -23.33
N LYS A 267 -1.01 -3.96 -24.51
CA LYS A 267 -1.84 -2.79 -24.72
C LYS A 267 -3.23 -2.96 -24.09
N VAL A 268 -3.72 -1.90 -23.46
CA VAL A 268 -5.04 -1.87 -22.85
C VAL A 268 -5.91 -0.80 -23.50
N TYR A 269 -7.11 -1.18 -23.87
CA TYR A 269 -8.17 -0.24 -24.28
C TYR A 269 -8.98 0.14 -23.07
N LEU A 270 -8.58 1.26 -22.42
CA LEU A 270 -9.20 1.74 -21.18
C LEU A 270 -10.37 2.68 -21.46
N GLN A 271 -11.55 2.33 -20.94
CA GLN A 271 -12.72 3.19 -20.90
C GLN A 271 -13.07 3.56 -19.45
N THR A 272 -13.36 4.85 -19.21
CA THR A 272 -13.62 5.35 -17.85
C THR A 272 -14.97 6.04 -17.77
N TRP A 273 -15.73 5.73 -16.72
CA TRP A 273 -17.04 6.30 -16.41
C TRP A 273 -17.03 6.94 -15.03
N VAL A 274 -17.83 7.99 -14.83
CA VAL A 274 -17.97 8.63 -13.51
C VAL A 274 -19.42 8.58 -13.07
N LYS A 275 -19.66 8.00 -11.88
CA LYS A 275 -20.99 7.89 -11.26
C LYS A 275 -20.98 8.48 -9.87
N VAL A 276 -22.09 9.06 -9.45
CA VAL A 276 -22.31 9.53 -8.08
C VAL A 276 -22.89 8.39 -7.25
N LYS A 277 -22.32 8.20 -6.05
CA LYS A 277 -22.80 7.29 -5.03
C LYS A 277 -22.62 7.92 -3.66
N GLU A 278 -23.70 8.53 -3.21
CA GLU A 278 -23.70 9.32 -1.98
C GLU A 278 -23.35 8.46 -0.76
N ASN A 279 -22.58 9.01 0.15
CA ASN A 279 -22.21 8.41 1.45
C ASN A 279 -21.67 6.98 1.38
N TRP A 280 -21.05 6.58 0.24
CA TRP A 280 -20.57 5.21 0.07
C TRP A 280 -19.52 4.80 1.13
N ARG A 281 -18.73 5.77 1.65
CA ARG A 281 -17.71 5.52 2.68
C ARG A 281 -18.29 5.13 4.04
N ASP A 282 -19.59 5.41 4.27
CA ASP A 282 -20.29 5.11 5.52
C ASP A 282 -21.34 3.98 5.35
N SER A 283 -21.41 3.36 4.16
CA SER A 283 -22.29 2.25 3.85
C SER A 283 -21.53 0.93 3.79
N MET A 284 -21.77 0.02 4.75
CA MET A 284 -21.13 -1.31 4.77
C MET A 284 -21.40 -2.11 3.50
N ALA A 285 -22.61 -2.02 2.93
CA ALA A 285 -22.94 -2.72 1.68
C ALA A 285 -22.11 -2.19 0.52
N GLN A 286 -21.88 -0.87 0.44
CA GLN A 286 -21.07 -0.28 -0.60
C GLN A 286 -19.57 -0.57 -0.41
N LEU A 287 -19.10 -0.56 0.83
CA LEU A 287 -17.71 -0.93 1.15
C LEU A 287 -17.41 -2.35 0.69
N ARG A 288 -18.29 -3.32 0.97
CA ARG A 288 -18.15 -4.70 0.49
C ARG A 288 -18.14 -4.78 -1.04
N ASN A 289 -19.05 -4.06 -1.72
CA ASN A 289 -19.10 -4.04 -3.18
C ASN A 289 -17.80 -3.50 -3.82
N PHE A 290 -17.14 -2.56 -3.17
CA PHE A 290 -15.86 -2.00 -3.61
C PHE A 290 -14.63 -2.79 -3.12
N GLY A 291 -14.83 -3.95 -2.48
CA GLY A 291 -13.76 -4.79 -1.99
C GLY A 291 -13.15 -4.32 -0.67
N TYR A 292 -13.85 -3.46 0.08
CA TYR A 292 -13.48 -3.04 1.43
C TYR A 292 -14.33 -3.79 2.46
N GLY A 293 -13.83 -4.89 3.00
CA GLY A 293 -14.52 -5.73 3.98
C GLY A 293 -14.21 -7.20 3.78
N GLU A 294 -14.50 -8.02 4.78
CA GLU A 294 -14.39 -9.49 4.68
C GLU A 294 -15.27 -10.00 3.53
N ARG A 295 -14.68 -10.87 2.71
CA ARG A 295 -15.41 -11.66 1.71
C ARG A 295 -16.15 -12.82 2.36
#